data_25f4993df2aff4b31f0f7e68081e5777
#
_entry.id   25f4993df2aff4b31f0f7e68081e5777
#
_cell.length_a   1.000
_cell.length_b   1.000
_cell.length_c   1.000
_cell.angle_alpha   90.00
_cell.angle_beta   90.00
_cell.angle_gamma   90.00
#
_symmetry.space_group_name_H-M   'P 1'
#
loop_
_entity.id
_entity.type
_entity.pdbx_description
1 polymer ?
#
loop_
_entity_poly.entity_id
_entity_poly.type
_entity_poly.pdbx_seq_one_letter_code
_entity_poly.pdbx_strand_id
1 'polypeptide(L)'
;MLCYAAATRLPRGSAMTSTEFHLVTEWTIGAPVEDVWRELSTPERWPEWWPSVKQVTLLRDGDDRGIGAVRRLRWATALPYDLTFDMETTRVEPPSIIEGRALGELEGVGRWTLHGDGTSCRVRYDWIVQVTKPWMVQLSFLLRPVFRWNHGVVMERGRRGLVDRLGKKQAGERRKG
;
A
#
# COMPACT_ATOMS: atom_id res chain seq x y z
N MET A 1 -20.39 -35.13 -13.28
CA MET A 1 -19.45 -34.97 -12.17
C MET A 1 -19.15 -33.48 -12.06
N LEU A 2 -19.88 -32.76 -11.18
CA LEU A 2 -19.81 -31.30 -11.05
C LEU A 2 -18.73 -30.95 -10.02
N CYS A 3 -17.68 -30.25 -10.43
CA CYS A 3 -16.72 -29.63 -9.51
C CYS A 3 -17.28 -28.30 -9.04
N TYR A 4 -17.60 -28.23 -7.76
CA TYR A 4 -18.08 -27.06 -7.04
C TYR A 4 -16.89 -26.12 -6.76
N ALA A 5 -16.87 -24.96 -7.41
CA ALA A 5 -15.92 -23.90 -7.09
C ALA A 5 -16.33 -23.24 -5.77
N ALA A 6 -15.53 -23.43 -4.74
CA ALA A 6 -15.71 -22.77 -3.45
C ALA A 6 -15.37 -21.29 -3.57
N ALA A 7 -16.38 -20.47 -3.77
CA ALA A 7 -16.24 -19.02 -3.60
C ALA A 7 -16.02 -18.72 -2.11
N THR A 8 -14.82 -18.31 -1.76
CA THR A 8 -14.48 -17.84 -0.40
C THR A 8 -15.28 -16.56 -0.12
N ARG A 9 -16.41 -16.70 0.55
CA ARG A 9 -17.22 -15.60 1.06
C ARG A 9 -16.40 -14.80 2.08
N LEU A 10 -16.20 -13.53 1.83
CA LEU A 10 -15.79 -12.59 2.86
C LEU A 10 -16.82 -12.65 4.01
N PRO A 11 -16.38 -12.67 5.27
CA PRO A 11 -17.30 -12.71 6.40
C PRO A 11 -18.18 -11.44 6.40
N ARG A 12 -19.48 -11.64 6.28
CA ARG A 12 -20.48 -10.58 6.46
C ARG A 12 -20.58 -10.27 7.95
N GLY A 13 -20.33 -8.99 8.32
CA GLY A 13 -20.89 -8.41 9.51
C GLY A 13 -20.14 -8.65 10.82
N SER A 14 -18.84 -8.32 10.87
CA SER A 14 -18.23 -7.95 12.16
C SER A 14 -18.51 -6.47 12.40
N ALA A 15 -19.14 -6.14 13.52
CA ALA A 15 -19.28 -4.76 13.97
C ALA A 15 -17.87 -4.15 14.02
N MET A 16 -17.64 -3.05 13.26
CA MET A 16 -16.35 -2.36 13.25
C MET A 16 -15.99 -1.98 14.69
N THR A 17 -14.89 -2.54 15.19
CA THR A 17 -14.38 -2.14 16.50
C THR A 17 -13.95 -0.68 16.43
N SER A 18 -13.99 0.04 17.56
CA SER A 18 -13.65 1.47 17.61
C SER A 18 -12.22 1.78 17.13
N THR A 19 -11.38 0.76 17.03
CA THR A 19 -9.96 0.81 16.67
C THR A 19 -9.66 0.47 15.21
N GLU A 20 -10.66 0.01 14.44
CA GLU A 20 -10.51 -0.36 13.03
C GLU A 20 -10.70 0.84 12.11
N PHE A 21 -9.84 0.95 11.11
CA PHE A 21 -9.88 1.96 10.05
C PHE A 21 -9.96 1.26 8.71
N HIS A 22 -10.93 1.68 7.90
CA HIS A 22 -10.98 1.37 6.48
C HIS A 22 -10.68 2.65 5.69
N LEU A 23 -9.50 2.71 5.11
CA LEU A 23 -8.99 3.86 4.38
C LEU A 23 -8.84 3.47 2.91
N VAL A 24 -9.46 4.23 2.03
CA VAL A 24 -9.40 4.01 0.59
C VAL A 24 -8.70 5.20 -0.05
N THR A 25 -7.77 4.90 -0.95
CA THR A 25 -7.07 5.89 -1.77
C THR A 25 -7.18 5.52 -3.23
N GLU A 26 -7.46 6.48 -4.08
CA GLU A 26 -7.52 6.30 -5.52
C GLU A 26 -6.59 7.30 -6.20
N TRP A 27 -5.77 6.81 -7.14
CA TRP A 27 -4.89 7.61 -7.96
C TRP A 27 -5.19 7.36 -9.45
N THR A 28 -5.05 8.39 -10.25
CA THR A 28 -4.92 8.27 -11.71
C THR A 28 -3.51 8.72 -12.08
N ILE A 29 -2.75 7.83 -12.71
CA ILE A 29 -1.36 8.04 -13.09
C ILE A 29 -1.26 7.99 -14.61
N GLY A 30 -0.73 9.03 -15.24
CA GLY A 30 -0.52 9.11 -16.71
C GLY A 30 0.69 8.29 -17.17
N ALA A 31 0.63 6.98 -16.94
CA ALA A 31 1.66 6.02 -17.34
C ALA A 31 1.03 4.63 -17.54
N PRO A 32 1.65 3.75 -18.37
CA PRO A 32 1.24 2.36 -18.53
C PRO A 32 1.20 1.62 -17.18
N VAL A 33 0.28 0.66 -17.05
CA VAL A 33 0.12 -0.10 -15.80
C VAL A 33 1.37 -0.87 -15.40
N GLU A 34 2.16 -1.34 -16.38
CA GLU A 34 3.41 -2.06 -16.17
C GLU A 34 4.47 -1.18 -15.49
N ASP A 35 4.53 0.10 -15.84
CA ASP A 35 5.47 1.06 -15.24
C ASP A 35 5.06 1.38 -13.80
N VAL A 36 3.77 1.60 -13.55
CA VAL A 36 3.22 1.81 -12.22
C VAL A 36 3.41 0.56 -11.34
N TRP A 37 3.13 -0.61 -11.89
CA TRP A 37 3.35 -1.90 -11.24
C TRP A 37 4.79 -2.07 -10.77
N ARG A 38 5.76 -1.83 -11.66
CA ARG A 38 7.19 -1.98 -11.35
C ARG A 38 7.63 -1.15 -10.16
N GLU A 39 7.13 0.07 -10.03
CA GLU A 39 7.48 0.92 -8.90
C GLU A 39 6.74 0.51 -7.61
N LEU A 40 5.48 0.07 -7.69
CA LEU A 40 4.71 -0.36 -6.52
C LEU A 40 5.09 -1.76 -6.02
N SER A 41 5.45 -2.68 -6.93
CA SER A 41 5.82 -4.06 -6.57
C SER A 41 7.24 -4.21 -6.01
N THR A 42 8.02 -3.13 -5.97
CA THR A 42 9.39 -3.12 -5.44
C THR A 42 9.50 -2.16 -4.25
N PRO A 43 9.00 -2.56 -3.06
CA PRO A 43 8.94 -1.65 -1.90
C PRO A 43 10.28 -1.11 -1.44
N GLU A 44 11.38 -1.84 -1.70
CA GLU A 44 12.75 -1.41 -1.37
C GLU A 44 13.13 -0.10 -2.05
N ARG A 45 12.47 0.21 -3.17
CA ARG A 45 12.70 1.46 -3.93
C ARG A 45 11.77 2.59 -3.53
N TRP A 46 10.76 2.37 -2.70
CA TRP A 46 9.83 3.42 -2.27
C TRP A 46 10.52 4.62 -1.62
N PRO A 47 11.56 4.47 -0.80
CA PRO A 47 12.28 5.64 -0.25
C PRO A 47 12.89 6.58 -1.30
N GLU A 48 13.13 6.10 -2.52
CA GLU A 48 13.71 6.92 -3.60
C GLU A 48 12.71 7.95 -4.17
N TRP A 49 11.40 7.67 -4.07
CA TRP A 49 10.36 8.49 -4.68
C TRP A 49 9.18 8.81 -3.75
N TRP A 50 9.01 8.09 -2.64
CA TRP A 50 7.94 8.34 -1.69
C TRP A 50 8.48 8.97 -0.40
N PRO A 51 8.40 10.32 -0.25
CA PRO A 51 9.07 11.02 0.85
C PRO A 51 8.64 10.57 2.26
N SER A 52 7.44 9.98 2.37
CA SER A 52 6.94 9.46 3.65
C SER A 52 7.53 8.09 4.00
N VAL A 53 8.10 7.34 3.05
CA VAL A 53 8.78 6.07 3.33
C VAL A 53 10.22 6.36 3.70
N LYS A 54 10.58 6.13 4.95
CA LYS A 54 11.94 6.39 5.45
C LYS A 54 12.87 5.23 5.19
N GLN A 55 12.35 4.02 5.33
CA GLN A 55 13.15 2.81 5.21
C GLN A 55 12.26 1.61 4.90
N VAL A 56 12.76 0.73 4.05
CA VAL A 56 12.22 -0.61 3.83
C VAL A 56 13.38 -1.59 3.99
N THR A 57 13.19 -2.57 4.87
CA THR A 57 14.20 -3.60 5.14
C THR A 57 13.57 -4.97 4.92
N LEU A 58 14.14 -5.76 4.02
CA LEU A 58 13.73 -7.14 3.80
C LEU A 58 14.17 -7.98 5.02
N LEU A 59 13.22 -8.63 5.69
CA LEU A 59 13.46 -9.49 6.86
C LEU A 59 13.44 -10.97 6.49
N ARG A 60 12.63 -11.34 5.50
CA ARG A 60 12.48 -12.71 4.99
C ARG A 60 12.13 -12.65 3.51
N ASP A 61 12.78 -13.49 2.73
CA ASP A 61 12.45 -13.68 1.32
C ASP A 61 11.08 -14.37 1.15
N GLY A 62 10.45 -14.12 0.02
CA GLY A 62 9.25 -14.83 -0.43
C GLY A 62 9.57 -15.93 -1.45
N ASP A 63 8.51 -16.48 -2.03
CA ASP A 63 8.63 -17.34 -3.21
C ASP A 63 9.07 -16.54 -4.47
N ASP A 64 9.17 -17.21 -5.62
CA ASP A 64 9.56 -16.59 -6.91
C ASP A 64 8.67 -15.41 -7.33
N ARG A 65 7.45 -15.31 -6.79
CA ARG A 65 6.53 -14.18 -6.99
C ARG A 65 6.59 -13.16 -5.86
N GLY A 66 7.39 -13.41 -4.84
CA GLY A 66 7.52 -12.55 -3.66
C GLY A 66 6.44 -12.79 -2.59
N ILE A 67 5.60 -13.84 -2.73
CA ILE A 67 4.60 -14.20 -1.72
C ILE A 67 5.31 -14.80 -0.50
N GLY A 68 4.91 -14.38 0.70
CA GLY A 68 5.58 -14.75 1.96
C GLY A 68 6.77 -13.87 2.32
N ALA A 69 7.20 -12.94 1.44
CA ALA A 69 8.23 -11.97 1.80
C ALA A 69 7.75 -11.08 2.94
N VAL A 70 8.62 -10.86 3.93
CA VAL A 70 8.35 -9.96 5.05
C VAL A 70 9.31 -8.79 5.02
N ARG A 71 8.74 -7.59 5.04
CA ARG A 71 9.49 -6.33 5.01
C ARG A 71 9.13 -5.47 6.20
N ARG A 72 10.13 -4.93 6.86
CA ARG A 72 9.94 -3.88 7.87
C ARG A 72 9.89 -2.54 7.19
N LEU A 73 8.81 -1.80 7.43
CA LEU A 73 8.55 -0.49 6.88
C LEU A 73 8.60 0.55 8.00
N ARG A 74 9.35 1.63 7.77
CA ARG A 74 9.35 2.81 8.63
C ARG A 74 8.79 3.99 7.85
N TRP A 75 7.70 4.54 8.34
CA TRP A 75 6.96 5.63 7.71
C TRP A 75 7.04 6.90 8.55
N ALA A 76 7.43 8.01 7.92
CA ALA A 76 7.19 9.32 8.49
C ALA A 76 5.72 9.70 8.30
N THR A 77 5.10 10.12 9.36
CA THR A 77 3.74 10.64 9.35
C THR A 77 3.73 12.17 9.20
N ALA A 78 2.55 12.80 9.08
CA ALA A 78 2.43 14.25 9.20
C ALA A 78 2.40 14.70 10.67
N LEU A 79 2.39 13.76 11.60
CA LEU A 79 2.47 13.95 13.04
C LEU A 79 3.92 13.76 13.52
N PRO A 80 4.29 14.22 14.73
CA PRO A 80 5.66 14.17 15.21
C PRO A 80 6.09 12.76 15.68
N TYR A 81 5.74 11.72 14.94
CA TYR A 81 6.20 10.35 15.18
C TYR A 81 6.26 9.53 13.88
N ASP A 82 7.11 8.53 13.86
CA ASP A 82 7.20 7.55 12.79
C ASP A 82 6.40 6.29 13.17
N LEU A 83 5.82 5.62 12.16
CA LEU A 83 5.20 4.31 12.30
C LEU A 83 6.18 3.25 11.80
N THR A 84 6.31 2.17 12.57
CA THR A 84 7.10 1.00 12.16
C THR A 84 6.23 -0.25 12.27
N PHE A 85 6.13 -1.00 11.19
CA PHE A 85 5.39 -2.26 11.15
C PHE A 85 6.00 -3.19 10.10
N ASP A 86 5.74 -4.49 10.26
CA ASP A 86 6.14 -5.50 9.31
C ASP A 86 5.00 -5.76 8.33
N MET A 87 5.33 -5.93 7.06
CA MET A 87 4.38 -6.25 6.00
C MET A 87 4.76 -7.57 5.35
N GLU A 88 3.89 -8.56 5.47
CA GLU A 88 4.00 -9.84 4.78
C GLU A 88 3.20 -9.78 3.47
N THR A 89 3.84 -10.04 2.34
CA THR A 89 3.16 -10.14 1.04
C THR A 89 2.34 -11.42 1.01
N THR A 90 1.03 -11.32 0.81
CA THR A 90 0.10 -12.46 0.82
C THR A 90 -0.43 -12.82 -0.56
N ARG A 91 -0.45 -11.88 -1.51
CA ARG A 91 -0.94 -12.10 -2.87
C ARG A 91 -0.24 -11.19 -3.86
N VAL A 92 0.15 -11.77 -5.00
CA VAL A 92 0.75 -11.03 -6.13
C VAL A 92 0.16 -11.55 -7.42
N GLU A 93 -0.52 -10.69 -8.17
CA GLU A 93 -1.09 -10.98 -9.49
C GLU A 93 -0.69 -9.84 -10.46
N PRO A 94 0.44 -9.98 -11.15
CA PRO A 94 0.91 -8.96 -12.08
C PRO A 94 -0.02 -8.78 -13.29
N PRO A 95 -0.23 -7.54 -13.77
CA PRO A 95 0.17 -6.27 -13.17
C PRO A 95 -0.97 -5.63 -12.35
N SER A 96 -1.86 -6.41 -11.73
CA SER A 96 -3.16 -5.94 -11.23
C SER A 96 -3.33 -5.93 -9.71
N ILE A 97 -2.74 -6.87 -8.96
CA ILE A 97 -3.00 -6.99 -7.51
C ILE A 97 -1.71 -7.25 -6.73
N ILE A 98 -1.51 -6.45 -5.68
CA ILE A 98 -0.55 -6.71 -4.61
C ILE A 98 -1.31 -6.61 -3.28
N GLU A 99 -1.23 -7.65 -2.46
CA GLU A 99 -1.84 -7.65 -1.14
C GLU A 99 -0.80 -8.04 -0.08
N GLY A 100 -0.90 -7.42 1.07
CA GLY A 100 -0.05 -7.73 2.21
C GLY A 100 -0.78 -7.60 3.52
N ARG A 101 -0.28 -8.31 4.52
CA ARG A 101 -0.73 -8.28 5.90
C ARG A 101 0.27 -7.50 6.75
N ALA A 102 -0.22 -6.47 7.42
CA ALA A 102 0.56 -5.68 8.37
C ALA A 102 0.52 -6.32 9.76
N LEU A 103 1.64 -6.29 10.46
CA LEU A 103 1.86 -6.80 11.80
C LEU A 103 2.71 -5.81 12.62
N GLY A 104 2.39 -5.63 13.90
CA GLY A 104 3.13 -4.76 14.80
C GLY A 104 2.35 -3.54 15.27
N GLU A 105 2.81 -2.33 15.00
CA GLU A 105 2.12 -1.10 15.44
C GLU A 105 0.77 -0.88 14.75
N LEU A 106 0.61 -1.48 13.56
CA LEU A 106 -0.63 -1.60 12.82
C LEU A 106 -0.83 -3.06 12.45
N GLU A 107 -2.05 -3.56 12.60
CA GLU A 107 -2.43 -4.90 12.18
C GLU A 107 -3.58 -4.84 11.19
N GLY A 108 -3.50 -5.62 10.11
CA GLY A 108 -4.55 -5.64 9.10
C GLY A 108 -4.08 -5.99 7.70
N VAL A 109 -4.83 -5.53 6.70
CA VAL A 109 -4.58 -5.89 5.30
C VAL A 109 -4.52 -4.63 4.44
N GLY A 110 -3.52 -4.56 3.57
CA GLY A 110 -3.40 -3.57 2.51
C GLY A 110 -3.46 -4.22 1.14
N ARG A 111 -4.29 -3.68 0.24
CA ARG A 111 -4.41 -4.18 -1.12
C ARG A 111 -4.30 -3.05 -2.12
N TRP A 112 -3.35 -3.20 -3.02
CA TRP A 112 -3.24 -2.41 -4.25
C TRP A 112 -3.99 -3.12 -5.36
N THR A 113 -4.82 -2.38 -6.10
CA THR A 113 -5.48 -2.85 -7.32
C THR A 113 -5.19 -1.85 -8.43
N LEU A 114 -4.65 -2.33 -9.54
CA LEU A 114 -4.24 -1.52 -10.69
C LEU A 114 -5.07 -1.90 -11.92
N HIS A 115 -5.53 -0.89 -12.65
CA HIS A 115 -6.21 -1.04 -13.93
C HIS A 115 -5.65 -0.03 -14.93
N GLY A 116 -5.08 -0.51 -16.04
CA GLY A 116 -4.51 0.33 -17.09
C GLY A 116 -5.32 0.29 -18.38
N ASP A 117 -5.27 1.39 -19.14
CA ASP A 117 -5.82 1.52 -20.51
C ASP A 117 -4.72 1.71 -21.59
N GLY A 118 -3.46 1.44 -21.23
CA GLY A 118 -2.28 1.59 -22.10
C GLY A 118 -1.59 2.94 -21.99
N THR A 119 -2.29 4.01 -21.63
CA THR A 119 -1.75 5.38 -21.50
C THR A 119 -1.88 5.91 -20.07
N SER A 120 -2.80 5.36 -19.30
CA SER A 120 -3.02 5.71 -17.91
C SER A 120 -3.28 4.47 -17.06
N CYS A 121 -3.02 4.62 -15.76
CA CYS A 121 -3.27 3.59 -14.77
C CYS A 121 -4.12 4.17 -13.63
N ARG A 122 -5.24 3.53 -13.33
CA ARG A 122 -5.99 3.76 -12.10
C ARG A 122 -5.46 2.81 -11.03
N VAL A 123 -5.08 3.39 -9.92
CA VAL A 123 -4.56 2.67 -8.75
C VAL A 123 -5.54 2.88 -7.60
N ARG A 124 -5.98 1.79 -7.00
CA ARG A 124 -6.77 1.81 -5.77
C ARG A 124 -5.99 1.11 -4.66
N TYR A 125 -5.95 1.72 -3.49
CA TYR A 125 -5.39 1.14 -2.29
C TYR A 125 -6.46 1.05 -1.21
N ASP A 126 -6.80 -0.17 -0.83
CA ASP A 126 -7.67 -0.47 0.30
C ASP A 126 -6.79 -0.83 1.51
N TRP A 127 -6.93 -0.07 2.59
CA TRP A 127 -6.17 -0.22 3.82
C TRP A 127 -7.11 -0.45 5.00
N ILE A 128 -7.26 -1.71 5.42
CA ILE A 128 -8.12 -2.12 6.52
C ILE A 128 -7.21 -2.51 7.67
N VAL A 129 -7.10 -1.63 8.67
CA VAL A 129 -6.16 -1.81 9.78
C VAL A 129 -6.75 -1.38 11.10
N GLN A 130 -6.22 -1.97 12.15
CA GLN A 130 -6.43 -1.54 13.52
C GLN A 130 -5.11 -1.08 14.13
N VAL A 131 -5.19 -0.11 15.03
CA VAL A 131 -4.06 0.35 15.82
C VAL A 131 -3.90 -0.54 17.05
N THR A 132 -2.66 -0.91 17.37
CA THR A 132 -2.34 -1.83 18.47
C THR A 132 -1.74 -1.12 19.69
N LYS A 133 -1.13 0.06 19.51
CA LYS A 133 -0.55 0.84 20.63
C LYS A 133 -1.63 1.29 21.61
N PRO A 134 -1.50 1.01 22.93
CA PRO A 134 -2.55 1.31 23.91
C PRO A 134 -3.04 2.75 23.92
N TRP A 135 -2.13 3.73 23.79
CA TRP A 135 -2.51 5.15 23.74
C TRP A 135 -3.29 5.51 22.46
N MET A 136 -2.96 4.87 21.33
CA MET A 136 -3.69 5.06 20.07
C MET A 136 -5.07 4.42 20.14
N VAL A 137 -5.19 3.27 20.80
CA VAL A 137 -6.47 2.59 21.05
C VAL A 137 -7.37 3.46 21.90
N GLN A 138 -6.87 3.99 23.02
CA GLN A 138 -7.66 4.85 23.93
C GLN A 138 -8.13 6.15 23.26
N LEU A 139 -7.33 6.73 22.38
CA LEU A 139 -7.63 7.98 21.68
C LEU A 139 -8.24 7.78 20.30
N SER A 140 -8.40 6.52 19.83
CA SER A 140 -8.79 6.21 18.45
C SER A 140 -10.07 6.90 18.00
N PHE A 141 -11.09 6.98 18.86
CA PHE A 141 -12.35 7.64 18.54
C PHE A 141 -12.17 9.15 18.28
N LEU A 142 -11.41 9.82 19.14
CA LEU A 142 -11.17 11.26 19.05
C LEU A 142 -10.22 11.60 17.88
N LEU A 143 -9.24 10.73 17.60
CA LEU A 143 -8.21 10.95 16.61
C LEU A 143 -8.54 10.39 15.22
N ARG A 144 -9.71 9.78 15.00
CA ARG A 144 -10.12 9.26 13.69
C ARG A 144 -9.96 10.26 12.54
N PRO A 145 -10.42 11.52 12.64
CA PRO A 145 -10.23 12.49 11.56
C PRO A 145 -8.74 12.81 11.34
N VAL A 146 -7.94 12.85 12.40
CA VAL A 146 -6.49 13.08 12.32
C VAL A 146 -5.78 11.94 11.61
N PHE A 147 -6.13 10.68 11.91
CA PHE A 147 -5.54 9.53 11.23
C PHE A 147 -5.92 9.46 9.76
N ARG A 148 -7.18 9.77 9.42
CA ARG A 148 -7.62 9.85 8.02
C ARG A 148 -6.87 10.95 7.25
N TRP A 149 -6.76 12.13 7.85
CA TRP A 149 -6.01 13.24 7.27
C TRP A 149 -4.53 12.87 7.08
N ASN A 150 -3.89 12.31 8.11
CA ASN A 150 -2.50 11.86 8.04
C ASN A 150 -2.29 10.83 6.91
N HIS A 151 -3.18 9.83 6.81
CA HIS A 151 -3.15 8.87 5.71
C HIS A 151 -3.25 9.58 4.35
N GLY A 152 -4.19 10.50 4.19
CA GLY A 152 -4.34 11.28 2.96
C GLY A 152 -3.06 12.05 2.58
N VAL A 153 -2.41 12.71 3.55
CA VAL A 153 -1.14 13.43 3.32
C VAL A 153 -0.03 12.47 2.88
N VAL A 154 0.10 11.32 3.56
CA VAL A 154 1.11 10.30 3.23
C VAL A 154 0.90 9.78 1.81
N MET A 155 -0.34 9.43 1.47
CA MET A 155 -0.69 8.88 0.16
C MET A 155 -0.53 9.91 -0.97
N GLU A 156 -0.91 11.17 -0.75
CA GLU A 156 -0.73 12.23 -1.77
C GLU A 156 0.75 12.52 -2.03
N ARG A 157 1.62 12.47 -1.01
CA ARG A 157 3.07 12.55 -1.21
C ARG A 157 3.59 11.39 -2.08
N GLY A 158 3.04 10.19 -1.88
CA GLY A 158 3.36 9.03 -2.72
C GLY A 158 2.92 9.21 -4.16
N ARG A 159 1.68 9.65 -4.39
CA ARG A 159 1.19 9.91 -5.75
C ARG A 159 2.08 10.88 -6.50
N ARG A 160 2.43 12.01 -5.86
CA ARG A 160 3.32 13.02 -6.48
C ARG A 160 4.69 12.45 -6.79
N GLY A 161 5.30 11.76 -5.82
CA GLY A 161 6.60 11.13 -6.01
C GLY A 161 6.62 10.11 -7.14
N LEU A 162 5.55 9.30 -7.26
CA LEU A 162 5.40 8.33 -8.36
C LEU A 162 5.27 9.01 -9.72
N VAL A 163 4.44 10.06 -9.82
CA VAL A 163 4.28 10.85 -11.06
C VAL A 163 5.62 11.47 -11.49
N ASP A 164 6.35 12.09 -10.57
CA ASP A 164 7.65 12.70 -10.84
C ASP A 164 8.69 11.64 -11.28
N ARG A 165 8.67 10.47 -10.65
CA ARG A 165 9.55 9.34 -10.97
C ARG A 165 9.33 8.86 -12.40
N LEU A 166 8.07 8.61 -12.76
CA LEU A 166 7.71 8.10 -14.09
C LEU A 166 7.89 9.14 -15.17
N GLY A 167 7.61 10.42 -14.90
CA GLY A 167 7.84 11.51 -15.84
C GLY A 167 9.34 11.70 -16.20
N LYS A 168 10.23 11.61 -15.22
CA LYS A 168 11.68 11.65 -15.45
C LYS A 168 12.17 10.49 -16.32
N LYS A 169 11.61 9.28 -16.11
CA LYS A 169 11.96 8.10 -16.90
C LYS A 169 11.57 8.27 -18.37
N GLN A 170 10.32 8.68 -18.63
CA GLN A 170 9.83 8.94 -19.99
C GLN A 170 10.63 10.03 -20.72
N ALA A 171 11.01 11.11 -20.02
CA ALA A 171 11.86 12.17 -20.58
C ALA A 171 13.28 11.68 -20.91
N GLY A 172 13.82 10.76 -20.10
CA GLY A 172 15.12 10.14 -20.34
C GLY A 172 15.14 9.19 -21.55
N GLU A 173 14.07 8.44 -21.76
CA GLU A 173 13.90 7.54 -22.90
C GLU A 173 13.74 8.32 -24.22
N ARG A 174 12.99 9.42 -24.24
CA ARG A 174 12.83 10.30 -25.41
C ARG A 174 14.11 11.00 -25.86
N ARG A 175 15.13 11.14 -24.99
CA ARG A 175 16.43 11.74 -25.33
C ARG A 175 17.44 10.75 -25.92
N LYS A 176 17.15 9.45 -25.82
CA LYS A 176 18.04 8.38 -26.28
C LYS A 176 17.62 7.73 -27.60
N GLY A 177 16.42 8.02 -28.09
CA GLY A 177 15.89 7.60 -29.38
C GLY A 177 15.88 8.75 -30.38
#